data_765199c720c741187e15bb7c13d8f207
#
_entry.id   765199c720c741187e15bb7c13d8f207
#
_cell.length_a   1.000
_cell.length_b   1.000
_cell.length_c   1.000
_cell.angle_alpha   90.00
_cell.angle_beta   90.00
_cell.angle_gamma   90.00
#
_symmetry.space_group_name_H-M   'P 1'
#
loop_
_entity.id
_entity.type
_entity.pdbx_description
1 polymer ?
#
loop_
_entity_poly.entity_id
_entity_poly.type
_entity_poly.pdbx_seq_one_letter_code
_entity_poly.pdbx_strand_id
1 'polypeptide(L)'
;MRHTLLILSHLLRYPSEAMQQAAPELVAALELDGVLESGQIEEVKPLVQALIDDELLDLQEGYSSLFDRGRALSLHLFEHVHGESRDRGQAMVDLRDRYEARGLEIAANELPDYLPLFLEYLSVLPTEQALEELSQPGVVIAALAQRLAEKGTPWAAPMQVLSGLAGASADELAIVPPDDPDDLAALDKAWAEEQVRFDAPAAPDAACPQAAAMVARFGSLNLSRSEVHG
;
A
#
# COMPACT_ATOMS: atom_id res chain seq x y z
N MET A 1 -14.05 13.14 -13.24
CA MET A 1 -13.40 11.91 -12.67
C MET A 1 -11.92 11.82 -13.01
N ARG A 2 -11.51 11.98 -14.28
CA ARG A 2 -10.10 11.86 -14.68
C ARG A 2 -9.18 12.80 -13.92
N HIS A 3 -9.48 14.09 -13.92
CA HIS A 3 -8.64 15.09 -13.25
C HIS A 3 -8.67 14.94 -11.75
N THR A 4 -9.84 14.60 -11.18
CA THR A 4 -9.96 14.30 -9.75
C THR A 4 -9.01 13.19 -9.32
N LEU A 5 -8.99 12.03 -10.03
CA LEU A 5 -8.09 10.91 -9.71
C LEU A 5 -6.62 11.28 -9.89
N LEU A 6 -6.26 12.06 -10.93
CA LEU A 6 -4.89 12.53 -11.11
C LEU A 6 -4.45 13.49 -10.00
N ILE A 7 -5.31 14.42 -9.59
CA ILE A 7 -5.00 15.35 -8.50
C ILE A 7 -4.82 14.59 -7.19
N LEU A 8 -5.74 13.67 -6.85
CA LEU A 8 -5.61 12.84 -5.65
C LEU A 8 -4.36 11.96 -5.67
N SER A 9 -4.00 11.42 -6.86
CA SER A 9 -2.72 10.73 -7.04
C SER A 9 -1.54 11.64 -6.68
N HIS A 10 -1.50 12.85 -7.23
CA HIS A 10 -0.42 13.79 -6.97
C HIS A 10 -0.35 14.22 -5.50
N LEU A 11 -1.48 14.48 -4.84
CA LEU A 11 -1.52 14.86 -3.42
C LEU A 11 -1.03 13.76 -2.47
N LEU A 12 -1.06 12.50 -2.91
CA LEU A 12 -0.59 11.34 -2.16
C LEU A 12 0.84 10.91 -2.52
N ARG A 13 1.54 11.65 -3.38
CA ARG A 13 2.96 11.41 -3.70
C ARG A 13 3.88 12.15 -2.74
N TYR A 14 5.13 11.71 -2.73
CA TYR A 14 6.21 12.42 -2.03
C TYR A 14 6.31 13.86 -2.54
N PRO A 15 6.28 14.87 -1.66
CA PRO A 15 6.27 16.27 -2.04
C PRO A 15 7.48 16.67 -2.88
N SER A 16 7.24 17.47 -3.92
CA SER A 16 8.24 17.96 -4.85
C SER A 16 8.00 19.42 -5.22
N GLU A 17 9.05 20.09 -5.70
CA GLU A 17 8.94 21.46 -6.21
C GLU A 17 7.88 21.59 -7.32
N ALA A 18 7.78 20.58 -8.19
CA ALA A 18 6.77 20.57 -9.25
C ALA A 18 5.34 20.52 -8.67
N MET A 19 5.14 19.77 -7.57
CA MET A 19 3.86 19.72 -6.88
C MET A 19 3.52 21.06 -6.22
N GLN A 20 4.48 21.72 -5.57
CA GLN A 20 4.29 23.05 -5.00
C GLN A 20 3.94 24.10 -6.07
N GLN A 21 4.60 24.05 -7.23
CA GLN A 21 4.31 24.96 -8.35
C GLN A 21 2.90 24.74 -8.91
N ALA A 22 2.40 23.51 -8.94
CA ALA A 22 1.07 23.18 -9.42
C ALA A 22 -0.03 23.43 -8.37
N ALA A 23 0.30 23.45 -7.08
CA ALA A 23 -0.66 23.51 -5.98
C ALA A 23 -1.71 24.64 -6.12
N PRO A 24 -1.38 25.87 -6.52
CA PRO A 24 -2.36 26.95 -6.65
C PRO A 24 -3.53 26.65 -7.62
N GLU A 25 -3.32 25.77 -8.60
CA GLU A 25 -4.31 25.44 -9.62
C GLU A 25 -5.17 24.22 -9.25
N LEU A 26 -4.77 23.40 -8.24
CA LEU A 26 -5.41 22.11 -7.94
C LEU A 26 -6.86 22.25 -7.51
N VAL A 27 -7.18 23.23 -6.65
CA VAL A 27 -8.54 23.44 -6.16
C VAL A 27 -9.48 23.82 -7.31
N ALA A 28 -9.08 24.76 -8.15
CA ALA A 28 -9.86 25.16 -9.31
C ALA A 28 -10.07 24.00 -10.30
N ALA A 29 -9.06 23.15 -10.46
CA ALA A 29 -9.16 21.97 -11.32
C ALA A 29 -10.13 20.91 -10.75
N LEU A 30 -10.18 20.72 -9.42
CA LEU A 30 -11.17 19.85 -8.75
C LEU A 30 -12.59 20.38 -8.93
N GLU A 31 -12.80 21.69 -8.75
CA GLU A 31 -14.08 22.34 -8.95
C GLU A 31 -14.57 22.20 -10.41
N LEU A 32 -13.65 22.36 -11.38
CA LEU A 32 -13.97 22.26 -12.80
C LEU A 32 -14.32 20.81 -13.22
N ASP A 33 -13.70 19.79 -12.64
CA ASP A 33 -13.99 18.38 -12.93
C ASP A 33 -15.38 17.95 -12.43
N GLY A 34 -15.91 18.66 -11.42
CA GLY A 34 -17.30 18.57 -10.94
C GLY A 34 -17.69 17.20 -10.37
N VAL A 35 -16.72 16.42 -9.93
CA VAL A 35 -16.91 15.07 -9.34
C VAL A 35 -17.13 15.14 -7.84
N LEU A 36 -16.37 16.03 -7.17
CA LEU A 36 -16.41 16.21 -5.73
C LEU A 36 -17.44 17.24 -5.33
N GLU A 37 -18.09 16.99 -4.21
CA GLU A 37 -18.94 17.97 -3.57
C GLU A 37 -18.10 19.12 -2.98
N SER A 38 -18.71 20.30 -2.82
CA SER A 38 -18.00 21.46 -2.28
C SER A 38 -17.38 21.18 -0.90
N GLY A 39 -18.04 20.38 -0.04
CA GLY A 39 -17.51 19.98 1.26
C GLY A 39 -16.22 19.18 1.16
N GLN A 40 -16.14 18.24 0.22
CA GLN A 40 -14.95 17.42 -0.01
C GLN A 40 -13.77 18.26 -0.54
N ILE A 41 -14.05 19.25 -1.37
CA ILE A 41 -13.03 20.18 -1.86
C ILE A 41 -12.49 21.04 -0.71
N GLU A 42 -13.37 21.54 0.17
CA GLU A 42 -12.96 22.29 1.38
C GLU A 42 -12.06 21.47 2.30
N GLU A 43 -12.31 20.16 2.44
CA GLU A 43 -11.48 19.27 3.24
C GLU A 43 -10.06 19.08 2.67
N VAL A 44 -9.91 19.13 1.35
CA VAL A 44 -8.60 18.99 0.67
C VAL A 44 -7.79 20.30 0.71
N LYS A 45 -8.43 21.47 0.82
CA LYS A 45 -7.77 22.77 0.81
C LYS A 45 -6.62 22.92 1.81
N PRO A 46 -6.70 22.43 3.08
CA PRO A 46 -5.59 22.54 4.02
C PRO A 46 -4.30 21.88 3.53
N LEU A 47 -4.36 20.73 2.86
CA LEU A 47 -3.18 20.09 2.28
C LEU A 47 -2.64 20.91 1.10
N VAL A 48 -3.53 21.41 0.24
CA VAL A 48 -3.12 22.27 -0.89
C VAL A 48 -2.47 23.56 -0.37
N GLN A 49 -3.01 24.14 0.71
CA GLN A 49 -2.45 25.36 1.31
C GLN A 49 -1.07 25.08 1.93
N ALA A 50 -0.90 23.94 2.61
CA ALA A 50 0.40 23.53 3.13
C ALA A 50 1.44 23.37 2.00
N LEU A 51 1.05 22.78 0.85
CA LEU A 51 1.92 22.69 -0.31
C LEU A 51 2.35 24.07 -0.86
N ILE A 52 1.53 25.10 -0.70
CA ILE A 52 1.84 26.47 -1.16
C ILE A 52 2.74 27.20 -0.16
N ASP A 53 2.47 27.08 1.13
CA ASP A 53 3.04 27.94 2.16
C ASP A 53 4.26 27.35 2.87
N ASP A 54 4.34 26.02 2.99
CA ASP A 54 5.35 25.37 3.80
C ASP A 54 6.64 25.12 3.01
N GLU A 55 7.75 25.04 3.72
CA GLU A 55 9.03 24.65 3.13
C GLU A 55 8.97 23.20 2.64
N LEU A 56 9.55 22.97 1.45
CA LEU A 56 9.51 21.63 0.83
C LEU A 56 10.10 20.55 1.75
N LEU A 57 11.15 20.86 2.47
CA LEU A 57 11.83 19.91 3.36
C LEU A 57 10.92 19.49 4.53
N ASP A 58 10.15 20.42 5.08
CA ASP A 58 9.21 20.15 6.18
C ASP A 58 8.06 19.24 5.70
N LEU A 59 7.55 19.51 4.49
CA LEU A 59 6.54 18.65 3.83
C LEU A 59 7.08 17.24 3.58
N GLN A 60 8.32 17.12 3.13
CA GLN A 60 8.98 15.84 2.86
C GLN A 60 9.24 15.06 4.14
N GLU A 61 9.67 15.71 5.23
CA GLU A 61 9.84 15.09 6.53
C GLU A 61 8.49 14.61 7.08
N GLY A 62 7.45 15.44 6.99
CA GLY A 62 6.09 15.10 7.40
C GLY A 62 5.56 13.88 6.62
N TYR A 63 5.75 13.85 5.30
CA TYR A 63 5.35 12.73 4.45
C TYR A 63 6.08 11.43 4.85
N SER A 64 7.41 11.46 4.93
CA SER A 64 8.19 10.27 5.27
C SER A 64 7.90 9.77 6.68
N SER A 65 7.63 10.67 7.62
CA SER A 65 7.23 10.28 8.97
C SER A 65 5.91 9.53 9.03
N LEU A 66 5.00 9.77 8.08
CA LEU A 66 3.70 9.11 7.98
C LEU A 66 3.76 7.81 7.19
N PHE A 67 4.34 7.84 5.99
CA PHE A 67 4.17 6.79 4.99
C PHE A 67 5.35 5.82 4.87
N ASP A 68 6.56 6.22 5.31
CA ASP A 68 7.78 5.42 5.13
C ASP A 68 8.24 4.70 6.41
N ARG A 69 7.70 5.08 7.60
CA ARG A 69 8.17 4.53 8.88
C ARG A 69 7.61 3.16 9.23
N GLY A 70 6.52 2.76 8.64
CA GLY A 70 5.90 1.48 8.96
C GLY A 70 4.78 1.10 8.00
N ARG A 71 4.32 -0.15 8.12
CA ARG A 71 3.27 -0.70 7.25
C ARG A 71 1.89 -0.12 7.52
N ALA A 72 1.65 0.43 8.71
CA ALA A 72 0.32 0.88 9.14
C ALA A 72 -0.30 1.93 8.22
N LEU A 73 0.52 2.82 7.64
CA LEU A 73 0.12 3.88 6.71
C LEU A 73 0.73 3.73 5.32
N SER A 74 1.36 2.58 5.02
CA SER A 74 1.92 2.33 3.69
C SER A 74 0.88 2.56 2.60
N LEU A 75 1.29 3.25 1.53
CA LEU A 75 0.46 3.45 0.34
C LEU A 75 0.55 2.28 -0.65
N HIS A 76 1.23 1.18 -0.27
CA HIS A 76 1.24 -0.07 -1.02
C HIS A 76 0.07 -0.95 -0.60
N LEU A 77 -0.95 -1.03 -1.45
CA LEU A 77 -2.24 -1.67 -1.15
C LEU A 77 -2.11 -3.14 -0.74
N PHE A 78 -1.19 -3.88 -1.38
CA PHE A 78 -1.05 -5.32 -1.14
C PHE A 78 -0.33 -5.65 0.17
N GLU A 79 0.35 -4.69 0.79
CA GLU A 79 0.90 -4.86 2.13
C GLU A 79 -0.17 -5.06 3.19
N HIS A 80 -1.35 -4.48 2.98
CA HIS A 80 -2.49 -4.58 3.90
C HIS A 80 -3.32 -5.85 3.71
N VAL A 81 -3.23 -6.50 2.53
CA VAL A 81 -4.08 -7.65 2.17
C VAL A 81 -3.30 -8.96 2.19
N HIS A 82 -2.11 -8.98 1.61
CA HIS A 82 -1.36 -10.21 1.36
C HIS A 82 -0.17 -10.40 2.30
N GLY A 83 0.25 -9.37 3.03
CA GLY A 83 1.48 -9.42 3.81
C GLY A 83 2.67 -9.87 2.96
N GLU A 84 3.46 -10.84 3.45
CA GLU A 84 4.62 -11.42 2.75
C GLU A 84 4.29 -12.72 1.98
N SER A 85 3.04 -12.95 1.61
CA SER A 85 2.64 -14.19 0.96
C SER A 85 3.12 -14.27 -0.50
N ARG A 86 3.21 -15.52 -1.00
CA ARG A 86 3.54 -15.81 -2.41
C ARG A 86 2.52 -15.24 -3.39
N ASP A 87 1.28 -15.10 -2.94
CA ASP A 87 0.17 -14.59 -3.73
C ASP A 87 0.33 -13.10 -4.06
N ARG A 88 1.05 -12.34 -3.20
CA ARG A 88 1.40 -10.94 -3.46
C ARG A 88 2.18 -10.78 -4.77
N GLY A 89 3.14 -11.67 -5.03
CA GLY A 89 3.93 -11.62 -6.26
C GLY A 89 3.08 -11.78 -7.52
N GLN A 90 2.14 -12.72 -7.51
CA GLN A 90 1.23 -12.90 -8.65
C GLN A 90 0.27 -11.72 -8.82
N ALA A 91 -0.29 -11.20 -7.73
CA ALA A 91 -1.16 -10.02 -7.77
C ALA A 91 -0.45 -8.78 -8.34
N MET A 92 0.86 -8.59 -8.04
CA MET A 92 1.69 -7.54 -8.63
C MET A 92 1.84 -7.69 -10.14
N VAL A 93 2.08 -8.93 -10.63
CA VAL A 93 2.17 -9.20 -12.06
C VAL A 93 0.84 -8.92 -12.75
N ASP A 94 -0.27 -9.41 -12.19
CA ASP A 94 -1.60 -9.23 -12.76
C ASP A 94 -1.98 -7.74 -12.84
N LEU A 95 -1.61 -6.95 -11.84
CA LEU A 95 -1.88 -5.52 -11.82
C LEU A 95 -1.03 -4.77 -12.86
N ARG A 96 0.25 -5.10 -12.98
CA ARG A 96 1.12 -4.55 -14.03
C ARG A 96 0.59 -4.86 -15.43
N ASP A 97 0.17 -6.10 -15.67
CA ASP A 97 -0.35 -6.51 -16.97
C ASP A 97 -1.61 -5.72 -17.35
N ARG A 98 -2.46 -5.35 -16.36
CA ARG A 98 -3.60 -4.44 -16.58
C ARG A 98 -3.16 -3.05 -17.02
N TYR A 99 -2.09 -2.49 -16.44
CA TYR A 99 -1.55 -1.20 -16.82
C TYR A 99 -0.99 -1.22 -18.24
N GLU A 100 -0.20 -2.25 -18.57
CA GLU A 100 0.37 -2.44 -19.91
C GLU A 100 -0.72 -2.62 -20.98
N ALA A 101 -1.81 -3.34 -20.67
CA ALA A 101 -2.96 -3.50 -21.56
C ALA A 101 -3.67 -2.16 -21.90
N ARG A 102 -3.44 -1.11 -21.09
CA ARG A 102 -3.93 0.26 -21.33
C ARG A 102 -2.87 1.19 -21.89
N GLY A 103 -1.70 0.67 -22.25
CA GLY A 103 -0.59 1.44 -22.79
C GLY A 103 0.17 2.26 -21.74
N LEU A 104 0.05 1.92 -20.46
CA LEU A 104 0.78 2.54 -19.36
C LEU A 104 2.01 1.69 -19.04
N GLU A 105 3.16 2.32 -18.93
CA GLU A 105 4.41 1.72 -18.46
C GLU A 105 4.74 2.25 -17.08
N ILE A 106 5.06 1.36 -16.15
CA ILE A 106 5.50 1.77 -14.82
C ILE A 106 6.93 2.29 -14.94
N ALA A 107 7.13 3.55 -14.53
CA ALA A 107 8.47 4.11 -14.42
C ALA A 107 9.32 3.28 -13.42
N ALA A 108 10.59 3.06 -13.77
CA ALA A 108 11.50 2.23 -12.98
C ALA A 108 11.49 2.64 -11.49
N ASN A 109 11.35 1.66 -10.62
CA ASN A 109 11.38 1.70 -9.15
C ASN A 109 10.02 1.85 -8.43
N GLU A 110 8.89 1.97 -9.13
CA GLU A 110 7.57 1.96 -8.48
C GLU A 110 6.97 0.55 -8.52
N LEU A 111 6.30 0.16 -7.44
CA LEU A 111 5.54 -1.09 -7.40
C LEU A 111 4.12 -0.87 -7.96
N PRO A 112 3.55 -1.85 -8.66
CA PRO A 112 2.22 -1.71 -9.26
C PRO A 112 1.10 -1.37 -8.27
N ASP A 113 1.22 -1.83 -7.01
CA ASP A 113 0.23 -1.63 -5.95
C ASP A 113 0.38 -0.29 -5.20
N TYR A 114 1.29 0.58 -5.65
CA TYR A 114 1.42 1.92 -5.10
C TYR A 114 0.17 2.75 -5.42
N LEU A 115 -0.57 3.16 -4.40
CA LEU A 115 -1.87 3.81 -4.55
C LEU A 115 -1.86 4.99 -5.53
N PRO A 116 -0.91 5.94 -5.50
CA PRO A 116 -0.87 7.01 -6.49
C PRO A 116 -0.78 6.50 -7.94
N LEU A 117 0.01 5.48 -8.19
CA LEU A 117 0.13 4.86 -9.52
C LEU A 117 -1.18 4.17 -9.94
N PHE A 118 -1.83 3.48 -9.01
CA PHE A 118 -3.13 2.88 -9.25
C PHE A 118 -4.18 3.94 -9.63
N LEU A 119 -4.18 5.11 -8.96
CA LEU A 119 -5.08 6.21 -9.31
C LEU A 119 -4.81 6.79 -10.72
N GLU A 120 -3.55 6.86 -11.14
CA GLU A 120 -3.21 7.24 -12.52
C GLU A 120 -3.79 6.25 -13.54
N TYR A 121 -3.65 4.95 -13.27
CA TYR A 121 -4.28 3.94 -14.09
C TYR A 121 -5.80 4.11 -14.13
N LEU A 122 -6.46 4.30 -13.00
CA LEU A 122 -7.90 4.52 -12.96
C LEU A 122 -8.32 5.77 -13.74
N SER A 123 -7.47 6.80 -13.81
CA SER A 123 -7.77 8.05 -14.52
C SER A 123 -7.94 7.89 -16.04
N VAL A 124 -7.39 6.84 -16.63
CA VAL A 124 -7.53 6.55 -18.07
C VAL A 124 -8.68 5.61 -18.39
N LEU A 125 -9.39 5.10 -17.38
CA LEU A 125 -10.54 4.24 -17.53
C LEU A 125 -11.86 5.04 -17.71
N PRO A 126 -12.89 4.44 -18.31
CA PRO A 126 -14.25 4.96 -18.20
C PRO A 126 -14.66 5.09 -16.72
N THR A 127 -15.43 6.13 -16.40
CA THR A 127 -15.78 6.46 -15.00
C THR A 127 -16.39 5.29 -14.22
N GLU A 128 -17.32 4.55 -14.82
CA GLU A 128 -17.95 3.38 -14.17
C GLU A 128 -16.92 2.29 -13.84
N GLN A 129 -16.03 1.99 -14.78
CA GLN A 129 -14.97 1.01 -14.59
C GLN A 129 -13.96 1.48 -13.54
N ALA A 130 -13.60 2.77 -13.55
CA ALA A 130 -12.70 3.35 -12.55
C ALA A 130 -13.26 3.22 -11.13
N LEU A 131 -14.55 3.47 -10.94
CA LEU A 131 -15.22 3.32 -9.65
C LEU A 131 -15.34 1.85 -9.22
N GLU A 132 -15.66 0.95 -10.15
CA GLU A 132 -15.68 -0.48 -9.87
C GLU A 132 -14.31 -0.99 -9.41
N GLU A 133 -13.24 -0.63 -10.12
CA GLU A 133 -11.88 -1.04 -9.75
C GLU A 133 -11.40 -0.35 -8.46
N LEU A 134 -11.76 0.91 -8.22
CA LEU A 134 -11.45 1.63 -6.98
C LEU A 134 -12.14 0.99 -5.75
N SER A 135 -13.34 0.44 -5.93
CA SER A 135 -14.07 -0.22 -4.84
C SER A 135 -13.37 -1.47 -4.32
N GLN A 136 -12.52 -2.14 -5.11
CA GLN A 136 -11.83 -3.36 -4.72
C GLN A 136 -10.88 -3.14 -3.51
N PRO A 137 -9.95 -2.15 -3.53
CA PRO A 137 -9.15 -1.81 -2.36
C PRO A 137 -9.88 -0.85 -1.39
N GLY A 138 -11.16 -0.56 -1.60
CA GLY A 138 -11.91 0.45 -0.88
C GLY A 138 -11.81 0.37 0.63
N VAL A 139 -11.84 -0.84 1.16
CA VAL A 139 -11.74 -1.10 2.61
C VAL A 139 -10.36 -0.77 3.16
N VAL A 140 -9.28 -1.05 2.41
CA VAL A 140 -7.91 -0.63 2.77
C VAL A 140 -7.82 0.89 2.76
N ILE A 141 -8.36 1.54 1.73
CA ILE A 141 -8.40 3.00 1.61
C ILE A 141 -9.16 3.62 2.79
N ALA A 142 -10.30 3.07 3.18
CA ALA A 142 -11.09 3.54 4.33
C ALA A 142 -10.32 3.40 5.65
N ALA A 143 -9.63 2.29 5.87
CA ALA A 143 -8.81 2.09 7.06
C ALA A 143 -7.62 3.06 7.12
N LEU A 144 -6.96 3.33 6.00
CA LEU A 144 -5.90 4.33 5.91
C LEU A 144 -6.43 5.74 6.16
N ALA A 145 -7.58 6.09 5.59
CA ALA A 145 -8.24 7.37 5.82
C ALA A 145 -8.53 7.62 7.30
N GLN A 146 -9.07 6.61 7.99
CA GLN A 146 -9.34 6.69 9.43
C GLN A 146 -8.06 6.90 10.24
N ARG A 147 -7.01 6.11 10.01
CA ARG A 147 -5.73 6.22 10.74
C ARG A 147 -5.06 7.59 10.52
N LEU A 148 -5.09 8.12 9.30
CA LEU A 148 -4.58 9.45 9.00
C LEU A 148 -5.39 10.54 9.68
N ALA A 149 -6.73 10.39 9.77
CA ALA A 149 -7.59 11.30 10.49
C ALA A 149 -7.31 11.29 12.00
N GLU A 150 -7.08 10.12 12.60
CA GLU A 150 -6.68 9.97 14.00
C GLU A 150 -5.34 10.67 14.31
N LYS A 151 -4.40 10.69 13.36
CA LYS A 151 -3.14 11.44 13.47
C LYS A 151 -3.31 12.95 13.22
N GLY A 152 -4.48 13.42 12.79
CA GLY A 152 -4.78 14.84 12.56
C GLY A 152 -3.96 15.46 11.43
N THR A 153 -3.52 14.67 10.46
CA THR A 153 -2.69 15.12 9.35
C THR A 153 -3.53 15.60 8.16
N PRO A 154 -3.09 16.63 7.39
CA PRO A 154 -3.82 17.09 6.22
C PRO A 154 -3.89 16.04 5.09
N TRP A 155 -3.01 15.04 5.08
CA TRP A 155 -3.10 13.90 4.13
C TRP A 155 -4.31 13.00 4.36
N ALA A 156 -5.03 13.14 5.47
CA ALA A 156 -6.28 12.42 5.70
C ALA A 156 -7.36 12.78 4.65
N ALA A 157 -7.45 14.04 4.25
CA ALA A 157 -8.51 14.52 3.36
C ALA A 157 -8.54 13.83 1.98
N PRO A 158 -7.43 13.74 1.20
CA PRO A 158 -7.45 13.01 -0.07
C PRO A 158 -7.82 11.53 0.11
N MET A 159 -7.42 10.89 1.22
CA MET A 159 -7.80 9.50 1.50
C MET A 159 -9.27 9.35 1.87
N GLN A 160 -9.85 10.30 2.60
CA GLN A 160 -11.29 10.34 2.92
C GLN A 160 -12.12 10.51 1.65
N VAL A 161 -11.70 11.42 0.75
CA VAL A 161 -12.34 11.58 -0.57
C VAL A 161 -12.31 10.27 -1.36
N LEU A 162 -11.16 9.60 -1.42
CA LEU A 162 -11.03 8.31 -2.11
C LEU A 162 -11.91 7.23 -1.48
N SER A 163 -11.98 7.16 -0.15
CA SER A 163 -12.86 6.24 0.57
C SER A 163 -14.33 6.48 0.21
N GLY A 164 -14.76 7.75 0.14
CA GLY A 164 -16.10 8.11 -0.29
C GLY A 164 -16.40 7.70 -1.74
N LEU A 165 -15.46 7.91 -2.66
CA LEU A 165 -15.58 7.50 -4.06
C LEU A 165 -15.61 5.97 -4.22
N ALA A 166 -14.87 5.24 -3.40
CA ALA A 166 -14.85 3.78 -3.37
C ALA A 166 -16.15 3.17 -2.78
N GLY A 167 -16.96 3.98 -2.09
CA GLY A 167 -18.20 3.52 -1.44
C GLY A 167 -17.96 2.55 -0.27
N ALA A 168 -16.78 2.58 0.35
CA ALA A 168 -16.37 1.67 1.42
C ALA A 168 -16.43 2.34 2.80
N SER A 169 -16.69 1.51 3.82
CA SER A 169 -16.65 1.90 5.23
C SER A 169 -15.55 1.12 5.95
N ALA A 170 -14.85 1.79 6.87
CA ALA A 170 -13.83 1.16 7.70
C ALA A 170 -14.39 0.09 8.66
N ASP A 171 -15.70 0.13 8.94
CA ASP A 171 -16.37 -0.85 9.82
C ASP A 171 -16.40 -2.28 9.25
N GLU A 172 -16.12 -2.46 7.97
CA GLU A 172 -16.11 -3.77 7.31
C GLU A 172 -14.82 -4.55 7.53
N LEU A 173 -13.81 -3.95 8.12
CA LEU A 173 -12.52 -4.58 8.34
C LEU A 173 -12.09 -4.57 9.80
N ALA A 174 -12.03 -5.76 10.38
CA ALA A 174 -11.01 -6.05 11.39
C ALA A 174 -9.63 -6.22 10.68
N ILE A 175 -9.12 -5.19 10.01
CA ILE A 175 -7.72 -5.19 9.61
C ILE A 175 -6.94 -5.00 10.91
N VAL A 176 -6.30 -6.08 11.36
CA VAL A 176 -5.23 -5.97 12.36
C VAL A 176 -4.23 -4.96 11.81
N PRO A 177 -4.01 -3.82 12.48
CA PRO A 177 -3.03 -2.86 11.98
C PRO A 177 -1.70 -3.59 11.87
N PRO A 178 -1.05 -3.61 10.70
CA PRO A 178 0.33 -4.00 10.63
C PRO A 178 1.11 -3.04 11.54
N ASP A 179 2.14 -3.55 12.21
CA ASP A 179 2.96 -2.87 13.20
C ASP A 179 3.03 -1.36 13.03
N ASP A 180 2.43 -0.62 13.94
CA ASP A 180 2.64 0.83 14.07
C ASP A 180 3.99 1.02 14.77
N PRO A 181 5.00 1.63 14.13
CA PRO A 181 6.30 1.86 14.76
C PRO A 181 6.23 2.80 15.96
N ASP A 182 5.13 3.53 16.12
CA ASP A 182 4.89 4.39 17.28
C ASP A 182 4.16 3.62 18.41
N ASP A 183 3.68 2.39 18.18
CA ASP A 183 3.14 1.49 19.22
C ASP A 183 4.26 0.69 19.87
N LEU A 184 4.94 1.32 20.84
CA LEU A 184 6.01 0.70 21.62
C LEU A 184 5.56 -0.57 22.34
N ALA A 185 4.29 -0.67 22.72
CA ALA A 185 3.74 -1.85 23.39
C ALA A 185 3.59 -3.04 22.43
N ALA A 186 3.19 -2.80 21.18
CA ALA A 186 3.15 -3.82 20.14
C ALA A 186 4.57 -4.28 19.75
N LEU A 187 5.52 -3.33 19.65
CA LEU A 187 6.93 -3.63 19.41
C LEU A 187 7.53 -4.48 20.53
N ASP A 188 7.34 -4.11 21.80
CA ASP A 188 7.82 -4.88 22.95
C ASP A 188 7.22 -6.28 22.98
N LYS A 189 5.94 -6.44 22.61
CA LYS A 189 5.27 -7.73 22.52
C LYS A 189 5.84 -8.59 21.39
N ALA A 190 6.07 -8.01 20.20
CA ALA A 190 6.69 -8.71 19.08
C ALA A 190 8.11 -9.20 19.43
N TRP A 191 8.91 -8.36 20.09
CA TRP A 191 10.23 -8.75 20.58
C TRP A 191 10.18 -9.81 21.69
N ALA A 192 9.15 -9.81 22.54
CA ALA A 192 8.95 -10.83 23.58
C ALA A 192 8.55 -12.19 23.00
N GLU A 193 7.80 -12.22 21.90
CA GLU A 193 7.41 -13.43 21.18
C GLU A 193 8.56 -14.03 20.37
N GLU A 194 9.55 -13.25 19.98
CA GLU A 194 10.74 -13.66 19.24
C GLU A 194 11.89 -14.15 20.14
N GLN A 195 11.61 -14.58 21.38
CA GLN A 195 12.60 -15.29 22.19
C GLN A 195 13.00 -16.59 21.47
N VAL A 196 14.12 -16.52 20.77
CA VAL A 196 14.77 -17.69 20.15
C VAL A 196 15.07 -18.70 21.25
N ARG A 197 14.23 -19.71 21.37
CA ARG A 197 14.51 -20.88 22.21
C ARG A 197 15.61 -21.70 21.52
N PHE A 198 16.82 -21.57 22.00
CA PHE A 198 17.93 -22.43 21.59
C PHE A 198 17.84 -23.87 22.14
N ASP A 199 16.71 -24.27 22.70
CA ASP A 199 16.49 -25.57 23.28
C ASP A 199 15.91 -26.54 22.23
N ALA A 200 16.78 -27.43 21.77
CA ALA A 200 16.56 -28.60 20.97
C ALA A 200 16.26 -28.38 19.48
N PRO A 201 16.87 -29.15 18.59
CA PRO A 201 16.50 -29.15 17.18
C PRO A 201 15.02 -29.54 17.05
N ALA A 202 14.24 -28.74 16.35
CA ALA A 202 12.85 -29.06 16.04
C ALA A 202 12.79 -30.48 15.44
N ALA A 203 11.90 -31.29 15.96
CA ALA A 203 11.66 -32.63 15.40
C ALA A 203 11.31 -32.47 13.92
N PRO A 204 11.78 -33.37 13.04
CA PRO A 204 11.61 -33.24 11.58
C PRO A 204 10.17 -33.23 11.07
N ASP A 205 9.18 -33.42 11.95
CA ASP A 205 7.76 -33.43 11.59
C ASP A 205 7.11 -32.04 11.44
N ALA A 206 7.82 -30.96 11.77
CA ALA A 206 7.33 -29.60 11.55
C ALA A 206 7.88 -28.95 10.26
N ALA A 207 8.70 -29.66 9.51
CA ALA A 207 9.23 -29.19 8.24
C ALA A 207 8.16 -29.31 7.15
N CYS A 208 8.02 -28.26 6.36
CA CYS A 208 7.24 -28.21 5.12
C CYS A 208 7.24 -29.57 4.39
N PRO A 209 6.10 -30.13 3.95
CA PRO A 209 6.02 -31.43 3.28
C PRO A 209 7.00 -31.60 2.10
N GLN A 210 7.37 -30.50 1.48
CA GLN A 210 8.37 -30.46 0.41
C GLN A 210 9.81 -30.65 0.89
N ALA A 211 10.15 -30.20 2.09
CA ALA A 211 11.48 -30.41 2.68
C ALA A 211 11.65 -31.86 3.12
N ALA A 212 10.61 -32.48 3.68
CA ALA A 212 10.61 -33.90 4.05
C ALA A 212 10.77 -34.81 2.80
N ALA A 213 10.09 -34.47 1.68
CA ALA A 213 10.22 -35.19 0.41
C ALA A 213 11.63 -35.04 -0.21
N MET A 214 12.28 -33.90 -0.01
CA MET A 214 13.64 -33.66 -0.50
C MET A 214 14.69 -34.44 0.29
N VAL A 215 14.56 -34.48 1.63
CA VAL A 215 15.44 -35.27 2.52
C VAL A 215 15.29 -36.78 2.23
N ALA A 216 14.07 -37.28 2.00
CA ALA A 216 13.81 -38.67 1.64
C ALA A 216 14.45 -39.05 0.29
N ARG A 217 14.48 -38.15 -0.68
CA ARG A 217 15.16 -38.35 -1.99
C ARG A 217 16.68 -38.43 -1.86
N PHE A 218 17.30 -37.63 -1.01
CA PHE A 218 18.74 -37.67 -0.77
C PHE A 218 19.17 -38.88 0.07
N GLY A 219 18.33 -39.34 0.99
CA GLY A 219 18.56 -40.52 1.80
C GLY A 219 18.54 -41.81 0.98
N SER A 220 17.76 -41.91 -0.10
CA SER A 220 17.72 -43.07 -0.99
C SER A 220 18.88 -43.16 -1.98
N LEU A 221 19.61 -42.07 -2.22
CA LEU A 221 20.76 -42.06 -3.12
C LEU A 221 22.05 -42.56 -2.45
N ASN A 222 22.10 -42.65 -1.14
CA ASN A 222 23.32 -43.11 -0.42
C ASN A 222 23.35 -44.62 -0.14
N LEU A 223 22.29 -45.37 -0.42
CA LEU A 223 22.22 -46.82 -0.18
C LEU A 223 22.59 -47.68 -1.36
N SER A 224 22.92 -47.11 -2.53
CA SER A 224 23.28 -47.86 -3.74
C SER A 224 24.80 -47.88 -4.04
N ARG A 225 25.67 -47.53 -3.08
CA ARG A 225 27.12 -47.41 -3.32
C ARG A 225 27.98 -48.36 -2.49
N SER A 226 27.44 -49.43 -1.91
CA SER A 226 28.22 -50.37 -1.11
C SER A 226 28.14 -51.86 -1.54
N GLU A 227 27.86 -52.13 -2.80
CA GLU A 227 28.01 -53.49 -3.33
C GLU A 227 28.75 -53.52 -4.67
N VAL A 228 30.03 -53.21 -4.67
CA VAL A 228 31.00 -53.73 -5.64
C VAL A 228 32.37 -53.66 -4.99
N HIS A 229 32.80 -54.71 -4.30
CA HIS A 229 34.14 -55.27 -4.24
C HIS A 229 34.12 -56.49 -3.32
N GLY A 230 34.04 -57.65 -3.94
CA GLY A 230 34.44 -58.92 -3.43
C GLY A 230 34.97 -59.76 -4.58
#